data_98ad9a5f42eea66439c36cfaa67a424f
#
_entry.id   98ad9a5f42eea66439c36cfaa67a424f
#
_cell.length_a   1.000
_cell.length_b   1.000
_cell.length_c   1.000
_cell.angle_alpha   90.00
_cell.angle_beta   90.00
_cell.angle_gamma   90.00
#
_symmetry.space_group_name_H-M   'P 1'
#
loop_
_entity.id
_entity.type
_entity.pdbx_description
1 polymer ?
#
loop_
_entity_poly.entity_id
_entity_poly.type
_entity_poly.pdbx_seq_one_letter_code
_entity_poly.pdbx_strand_id
1 'polypeptide(L)'
;MNEKICPRRPILITTGFSGIIPVANPTQQNSLYKKPIQKRLSLPLFLTLAIVTLLSVGGLGIWPVEKQMKENLAAQLKIVLSGNLESLRVWAEGTKLDAQVLVNQPVIHQSLISLLEMAQSEAIGPDVLRYSVELSWLRKSLGMACKTYGFIGFVVFDTSALEVGALLEKPIGTRELGRHFDFFYRSLQGDTVVSQPFPGEIDLPDEEGSFLSNRPTMFVSTPIHNDSGDVVGVLAFRLRPEKDLTHILSVSRFGDTGETYAFNG
;
A
#
# COMPACT_ATOMS: atom_id res chain seq x y z
N MET A 1 30.82 -42.68 6.28
CA MET A 1 30.91 -43.52 5.06
C MET A 1 31.48 -42.61 3.96
N ASN A 2 32.74 -42.91 3.65
CA ASN A 2 33.59 -42.16 2.74
C ASN A 2 33.20 -42.42 1.26
N GLU A 3 33.20 -41.42 0.44
CA GLU A 3 33.56 -41.62 -0.96
C GLU A 3 34.31 -40.41 -1.50
N LYS A 4 35.60 -40.70 -1.77
CA LYS A 4 36.54 -39.84 -2.45
C LYS A 4 36.28 -39.91 -3.95
N ILE A 5 36.23 -38.79 -4.66
CA ILE A 5 36.33 -38.74 -6.12
C ILE A 5 37.63 -38.02 -6.51
N CYS A 6 38.44 -38.76 -7.25
CA CYS A 6 39.77 -38.47 -7.70
C CYS A 6 39.81 -37.54 -8.92
N PRO A 7 40.85 -36.69 -9.12
CA PRO A 7 40.96 -35.80 -10.29
C PRO A 7 41.66 -36.53 -11.45
N ARG A 8 41.11 -36.37 -12.66
CA ARG A 8 41.74 -36.83 -13.92
C ARG A 8 42.74 -35.79 -14.42
N ARG A 9 43.93 -36.29 -14.74
CA ARG A 9 45.07 -35.58 -15.39
C ARG A 9 44.85 -35.45 -16.90
N PRO A 10 45.40 -34.42 -17.57
CA PRO A 10 45.39 -34.31 -19.02
C PRO A 10 46.53 -35.13 -19.63
N ILE A 11 46.24 -35.73 -20.79
CA ILE A 11 47.18 -36.53 -21.61
C ILE A 11 47.91 -35.60 -22.53
N LEU A 12 49.24 -35.64 -22.47
CA LEU A 12 50.18 -35.03 -23.42
C LEU A 12 50.36 -35.98 -24.61
N ILE A 13 50.12 -35.51 -25.83
CA ILE A 13 50.47 -36.24 -27.04
C ILE A 13 51.60 -35.45 -27.73
N THR A 14 52.80 -36.01 -27.67
CA THR A 14 53.93 -35.60 -28.46
C THR A 14 53.95 -36.43 -29.74
N THR A 15 53.99 -35.75 -30.90
CA THR A 15 54.43 -36.40 -32.17
C THR A 15 55.56 -35.60 -32.75
N GLY A 16 56.73 -36.20 -32.72
CA GLY A 16 57.92 -35.75 -33.44
C GLY A 16 57.86 -36.17 -34.91
N PHE A 17 58.33 -35.29 -35.75
CA PHE A 17 58.75 -35.70 -37.10
C PHE A 17 60.08 -35.03 -37.48
N SER A 18 61.08 -35.88 -37.63
CA SER A 18 62.35 -35.56 -38.21
C SER A 18 62.24 -35.56 -39.74
N GLY A 19 63.00 -34.71 -40.40
CA GLY A 19 63.17 -34.76 -41.87
C GLY A 19 64.06 -33.63 -42.41
N ILE A 20 65.32 -33.81 -42.37
CA ILE A 20 66.33 -33.76 -43.45
C ILE A 20 66.35 -32.51 -44.37
N ILE A 21 67.43 -31.77 -44.24
CA ILE A 21 67.92 -30.69 -45.12
C ILE A 21 68.47 -31.26 -46.46
N PRO A 22 68.39 -30.54 -47.59
CA PRO A 22 69.52 -30.37 -48.44
C PRO A 22 69.91 -28.91 -48.79
N VAL A 23 71.15 -28.69 -48.77
CA VAL A 23 71.94 -27.52 -49.25
C VAL A 23 71.93 -27.44 -50.77
N ALA A 24 71.73 -26.24 -51.33
CA ALA A 24 72.21 -25.90 -52.67
C ALA A 24 72.38 -24.38 -52.79
N ASN A 25 73.50 -24.04 -53.39
CA ASN A 25 74.20 -22.79 -53.47
C ASN A 25 73.73 -21.86 -54.65
N PRO A 26 74.30 -20.67 -54.80
CA PRO A 26 73.56 -19.46 -55.24
C PRO A 26 73.85 -19.15 -56.73
N THR A 27 72.86 -18.56 -57.36
CA THR A 27 73.17 -17.78 -58.59
C THR A 27 72.18 -16.61 -58.74
N GLN A 28 72.82 -15.46 -58.99
CA GLN A 28 72.23 -14.16 -59.26
C GLN A 28 70.98 -14.18 -60.19
N GLN A 29 69.98 -13.40 -59.83
CA GLN A 29 69.26 -12.64 -60.86
C GLN A 29 68.63 -11.39 -60.22
N ASN A 30 69.18 -10.24 -60.70
CA ASN A 30 68.53 -8.92 -60.51
C ASN A 30 67.14 -8.95 -61.12
N SER A 31 66.13 -8.73 -60.31
CA SER A 31 64.82 -8.43 -60.77
C SER A 31 64.26 -7.26 -59.89
N LEU A 32 63.98 -6.23 -60.64
CA LEU A 32 63.43 -4.97 -60.19
C LEU A 32 62.21 -5.18 -59.23
N TYR A 33 62.45 -5.16 -57.97
CA TYR A 33 61.37 -5.19 -56.97
C TYR A 33 60.78 -3.78 -56.83
N LYS A 34 59.63 -3.50 -57.50
CA LYS A 34 58.80 -2.37 -57.20
C LYS A 34 58.33 -2.55 -55.77
N LYS A 35 58.91 -1.78 -54.85
CA LYS A 35 58.37 -1.67 -53.48
C LYS A 35 56.91 -1.24 -53.55
N PRO A 36 55.94 -1.99 -52.98
CA PRO A 36 54.59 -1.49 -52.79
C PRO A 36 54.71 -0.29 -51.86
N ILE A 37 54.14 0.83 -52.26
CA ILE A 37 53.95 2.01 -51.41
C ILE A 37 52.94 1.59 -50.34
N GLN A 38 53.48 1.05 -49.27
CA GLN A 38 52.70 0.85 -48.06
C GLN A 38 52.39 2.27 -47.54
N LYS A 39 51.23 2.80 -47.95
CA LYS A 39 50.67 3.96 -47.29
C LYS A 39 50.59 3.60 -45.82
N ARG A 40 51.51 4.07 -45.00
CA ARG A 40 51.42 4.04 -43.54
C ARG A 40 50.24 4.90 -43.21
N LEU A 41 49.07 4.26 -43.15
CA LEU A 41 47.93 4.86 -42.56
C LEU A 41 48.38 5.26 -41.16
N SER A 42 48.52 6.55 -40.94
CA SER A 42 49.21 7.06 -39.76
C SER A 42 48.48 6.54 -38.50
N LEU A 43 49.25 5.98 -37.59
CA LEU A 43 48.77 5.49 -36.26
C LEU A 43 47.76 6.42 -35.63
N PRO A 44 47.89 7.77 -35.72
CA PRO A 44 46.90 8.72 -35.21
C PRO A 44 45.52 8.60 -35.88
N LEU A 45 45.44 8.24 -37.17
CA LEU A 45 44.19 8.10 -37.89
C LEU A 45 43.40 6.85 -37.43
N PHE A 46 44.08 5.75 -37.15
CA PHE A 46 43.45 4.55 -36.54
C PHE A 46 42.98 4.82 -35.12
N LEU A 47 43.77 5.56 -34.34
CA LEU A 47 43.43 5.91 -32.96
C LEU A 47 42.19 6.84 -32.91
N THR A 48 42.15 7.85 -33.78
CA THR A 48 40.97 8.75 -33.85
C THR A 48 39.72 8.02 -34.34
N LEU A 49 39.83 7.12 -35.32
CA LEU A 49 38.72 6.32 -35.78
C LEU A 49 38.22 5.37 -34.69
N ALA A 50 39.13 4.75 -33.93
CA ALA A 50 38.77 3.89 -32.79
C ALA A 50 38.07 4.65 -31.69
N ILE A 51 38.54 5.87 -31.35
CA ILE A 51 37.89 6.73 -30.36
C ILE A 51 36.48 7.17 -30.82
N VAL A 52 36.33 7.58 -32.07
CA VAL A 52 35.06 8.00 -32.64
C VAL A 52 34.05 6.84 -32.66
N THR A 53 34.50 5.64 -33.04
CA THR A 53 33.65 4.45 -33.01
C THR A 53 33.27 4.07 -31.58
N LEU A 54 34.18 4.17 -30.62
CA LEU A 54 33.89 3.88 -29.19
C LEU A 54 32.89 4.87 -28.61
N LEU A 55 33.04 6.17 -28.91
CA LEU A 55 32.11 7.21 -28.47
C LEU A 55 30.75 7.10 -29.16
N SER A 56 30.68 6.73 -30.44
CA SER A 56 29.43 6.54 -31.15
C SER A 56 28.66 5.31 -30.66
N VAL A 57 29.34 4.19 -30.43
CA VAL A 57 28.73 2.98 -29.87
C VAL A 57 28.27 3.22 -28.41
N GLY A 58 29.10 3.90 -27.60
CA GLY A 58 28.73 4.28 -26.22
C GLY A 58 27.52 5.24 -26.19
N GLY A 59 27.55 6.29 -26.99
CA GLY A 59 26.47 7.29 -27.03
C GLY A 59 25.15 6.76 -27.58
N LEU A 60 25.18 5.95 -28.62
CA LEU A 60 24.00 5.34 -29.23
C LEU A 60 23.40 4.20 -28.38
N GLY A 61 24.24 3.54 -27.57
CA GLY A 61 23.79 2.44 -26.70
C GLY A 61 23.13 2.89 -25.40
N ILE A 62 23.56 4.02 -24.84
CA ILE A 62 23.07 4.48 -23.50
C ILE A 62 21.63 5.02 -23.57
N TRP A 63 21.27 5.74 -24.62
CA TRP A 63 19.97 6.40 -24.74
C TRP A 63 18.76 5.44 -24.79
N PRO A 64 18.77 4.37 -25.59
CA PRO A 64 17.67 3.40 -25.59
C PRO A 64 17.56 2.62 -24.27
N VAL A 65 18.70 2.34 -23.61
CA VAL A 65 18.71 1.65 -22.30
C VAL A 65 18.08 2.52 -21.22
N GLU A 66 18.39 3.80 -21.17
CA GLU A 66 17.80 4.74 -20.21
C GLU A 66 16.28 4.87 -20.42
N LYS A 67 15.83 5.00 -21.66
CA LYS A 67 14.41 5.08 -22.00
C LYS A 67 13.68 3.80 -21.58
N GLN A 68 14.22 2.65 -21.92
CA GLN A 68 13.64 1.35 -21.58
C GLN A 68 13.62 1.09 -20.07
N MET A 69 14.66 1.52 -19.33
CA MET A 69 14.66 1.47 -17.87
C MET A 69 13.56 2.33 -17.28
N LYS A 70 13.37 3.57 -17.75
CA LYS A 70 12.30 4.47 -17.29
C LYS A 70 10.91 3.90 -17.57
N GLU A 71 10.70 3.33 -18.75
CA GLU A 71 9.43 2.69 -19.13
C GLU A 71 9.13 1.45 -18.27
N ASN A 72 10.13 0.61 -18.05
CA ASN A 72 10.02 -0.56 -17.19
C ASN A 72 9.73 -0.16 -15.73
N LEU A 73 10.45 0.86 -15.21
CA LEU A 73 10.22 1.37 -13.87
C LEU A 73 8.82 1.95 -13.72
N ALA A 74 8.37 2.76 -14.69
CA ALA A 74 7.02 3.31 -14.69
C ALA A 74 5.95 2.21 -14.74
N ALA A 75 6.15 1.15 -15.51
CA ALA A 75 5.25 0.01 -15.59
C ALA A 75 5.19 -0.74 -14.24
N GLN A 76 6.33 -0.98 -13.61
CA GLN A 76 6.41 -1.63 -12.30
C GLN A 76 5.74 -0.78 -11.20
N LEU A 77 6.00 0.53 -11.17
CA LEU A 77 5.34 1.44 -10.22
C LEU A 77 3.81 1.47 -10.42
N LYS A 78 3.35 1.43 -11.67
CA LYS A 78 1.92 1.36 -11.98
C LYS A 78 1.28 0.06 -11.47
N ILE A 79 1.98 -1.07 -11.59
CA ILE A 79 1.52 -2.38 -11.06
C ILE A 79 1.42 -2.33 -9.54
N VAL A 80 2.45 -1.81 -8.86
CA VAL A 80 2.45 -1.66 -7.40
C VAL A 80 1.32 -0.75 -6.94
N LEU A 81 1.16 0.41 -7.60
CA LEU A 81 0.09 1.35 -7.27
C LEU A 81 -1.30 0.76 -7.47
N SER A 82 -1.53 0.05 -8.59
CA SER A 82 -2.82 -0.60 -8.84
C SER A 82 -3.09 -1.72 -7.82
N GLY A 83 -2.08 -2.46 -7.41
CA GLY A 83 -2.18 -3.46 -6.35
C GLY A 83 -2.55 -2.84 -4.99
N ASN A 84 -1.93 -1.72 -4.63
CA ASN A 84 -2.25 -0.99 -3.41
C ASN A 84 -3.68 -0.44 -3.42
N LEU A 85 -4.12 0.14 -4.55
CA LEU A 85 -5.49 0.63 -4.70
C LEU A 85 -6.52 -0.49 -4.57
N GLU A 86 -6.27 -1.64 -5.17
CA GLU A 86 -7.17 -2.78 -5.05
C GLU A 86 -7.20 -3.34 -3.61
N SER A 87 -6.05 -3.40 -2.94
CA SER A 87 -5.96 -3.81 -1.54
C SER A 87 -6.75 -2.87 -0.61
N LEU A 88 -6.64 -1.55 -0.83
CA LEU A 88 -7.42 -0.56 -0.10
C LEU A 88 -8.92 -0.69 -0.37
N ARG A 89 -9.30 -0.98 -1.61
CA ARG A 89 -10.69 -1.20 -1.98
C ARG A 89 -11.27 -2.43 -1.28
N VAL A 90 -10.56 -3.55 -1.34
CA VAL A 90 -10.98 -4.81 -0.69
C VAL A 90 -11.11 -4.61 0.82
N TRP A 91 -10.14 -3.93 1.44
CA TRP A 91 -10.20 -3.59 2.85
C TRP A 91 -11.42 -2.71 3.18
N ALA A 92 -11.66 -1.65 2.40
CA ALA A 92 -12.79 -0.76 2.64
C ALA A 92 -14.15 -1.46 2.50
N GLU A 93 -14.31 -2.30 1.46
CA GLU A 93 -15.55 -3.08 1.28
C GLU A 93 -15.72 -4.13 2.39
N GLY A 94 -14.66 -4.80 2.83
CA GLY A 94 -14.69 -5.71 3.98
C GLY A 94 -15.11 -4.98 5.26
N THR A 95 -14.53 -3.82 5.54
CA THR A 95 -14.85 -2.98 6.70
C THR A 95 -16.31 -2.51 6.70
N LYS A 96 -16.87 -2.16 5.53
CA LYS A 96 -18.29 -1.82 5.37
C LYS A 96 -19.19 -3.01 5.69
N LEU A 97 -18.85 -4.19 5.18
CA LEU A 97 -19.62 -5.42 5.45
C LEU A 97 -19.64 -5.76 6.94
N ASP A 98 -18.50 -5.62 7.63
CA ASP A 98 -18.40 -5.85 9.06
C ASP A 98 -19.32 -4.91 9.84
N ALA A 99 -19.36 -3.62 9.49
CA ALA A 99 -20.25 -2.65 10.09
C ALA A 99 -21.74 -2.98 9.83
N GLN A 100 -22.07 -3.39 8.60
CA GLN A 100 -23.44 -3.81 8.23
C GLN A 100 -23.89 -5.07 8.99
N VAL A 101 -23.01 -6.04 9.14
CA VAL A 101 -23.28 -7.26 9.90
C VAL A 101 -23.59 -6.90 11.35
N LEU A 102 -22.81 -6.00 11.96
CA LEU A 102 -22.99 -5.62 13.35
C LEU A 102 -24.32 -4.85 13.59
N VAL A 103 -24.64 -3.86 12.74
CA VAL A 103 -25.87 -3.07 12.91
C VAL A 103 -27.13 -3.92 12.72
N ASN A 104 -27.06 -4.97 11.87
CA ASN A 104 -28.18 -5.85 11.57
C ASN A 104 -28.30 -7.06 12.52
N GLN A 105 -27.40 -7.21 13.51
CA GLN A 105 -27.59 -8.22 14.55
C GLN A 105 -28.84 -7.90 15.37
N PRO A 106 -29.82 -8.81 15.49
CA PRO A 106 -31.16 -8.49 16.06
C PRO A 106 -31.09 -7.82 17.41
N VAL A 107 -30.24 -8.29 18.31
CA VAL A 107 -30.12 -7.76 19.66
C VAL A 107 -29.45 -6.39 19.71
N ILE A 108 -28.43 -6.18 18.88
CA ILE A 108 -27.76 -4.87 18.72
C ILE A 108 -28.71 -3.88 18.09
N HIS A 109 -29.36 -4.27 17.00
CA HIS A 109 -30.34 -3.45 16.29
C HIS A 109 -31.46 -2.95 17.20
N GLN A 110 -32.09 -3.86 17.94
CA GLN A 110 -33.18 -3.50 18.88
C GLN A 110 -32.68 -2.50 19.94
N SER A 111 -31.49 -2.70 20.50
CA SER A 111 -30.94 -1.78 21.50
C SER A 111 -30.59 -0.41 20.90
N LEU A 112 -30.15 -0.36 19.62
CA LEU A 112 -29.95 0.90 18.90
C LEU A 112 -31.24 1.64 18.68
N ILE A 113 -32.30 0.97 18.25
CA ILE A 113 -33.63 1.56 18.07
C ILE A 113 -34.15 2.12 19.41
N SER A 114 -34.12 1.33 20.48
CA SER A 114 -34.56 1.78 21.81
C SER A 114 -33.78 3.01 22.30
N LEU A 115 -32.46 3.06 22.07
CA LEU A 115 -31.62 4.21 22.43
C LEU A 115 -32.00 5.46 21.62
N LEU A 116 -32.28 5.32 20.33
CA LEU A 116 -32.69 6.42 19.45
C LEU A 116 -34.10 6.93 19.83
N GLU A 117 -35.02 6.06 20.15
CA GLU A 117 -36.39 6.44 20.67
C GLU A 117 -36.30 7.21 21.98
N MET A 118 -35.45 6.77 22.91
CA MET A 118 -35.19 7.50 24.16
C MET A 118 -34.65 8.91 23.86
N ALA A 119 -33.74 9.07 22.92
CA ALA A 119 -33.14 10.36 22.58
C ALA A 119 -34.12 11.33 21.92
N GLN A 120 -35.18 10.85 21.29
CA GLN A 120 -36.24 11.69 20.72
C GLN A 120 -37.19 12.30 21.79
N SER A 121 -37.17 11.78 23.00
CA SER A 121 -38.00 12.31 24.09
C SER A 121 -37.38 13.58 24.68
N GLU A 122 -38.04 14.71 24.53
CA GLU A 122 -37.58 16.00 25.10
C GLU A 122 -37.33 15.98 26.61
N ALA A 123 -37.92 15.02 27.32
CA ALA A 123 -37.75 14.84 28.77
C ALA A 123 -36.41 14.17 29.14
N ILE A 124 -35.68 13.64 28.19
CA ILE A 124 -34.46 12.85 28.42
C ILE A 124 -33.23 13.66 28.10
N GLY A 125 -32.47 14.04 29.13
CA GLY A 125 -31.19 14.73 28.95
C GLY A 125 -30.02 13.78 28.63
N PRO A 126 -28.86 14.33 28.21
CA PRO A 126 -27.66 13.54 27.85
C PRO A 126 -27.19 12.60 28.97
N ASP A 127 -27.40 12.97 30.24
CA ASP A 127 -26.99 12.13 31.38
C ASP A 127 -27.81 10.85 31.48
N VAL A 128 -29.09 10.90 31.17
CA VAL A 128 -29.95 9.70 31.15
C VAL A 128 -29.51 8.75 30.05
N LEU A 129 -29.15 9.27 28.87
CA LEU A 129 -28.61 8.47 27.78
C LEU A 129 -27.27 7.82 28.16
N ARG A 130 -26.36 8.55 28.83
CA ARG A 130 -25.04 8.03 29.26
C ARG A 130 -25.11 6.80 30.14
N TYR A 131 -26.11 6.77 31.02
CA TYR A 131 -26.29 5.73 32.05
C TYR A 131 -27.45 4.80 31.75
N SER A 132 -28.02 4.85 30.54
CA SER A 132 -29.11 3.94 30.14
C SER A 132 -28.65 2.47 30.11
N VAL A 133 -29.57 1.58 30.35
CA VAL A 133 -29.34 0.13 30.31
C VAL A 133 -28.98 -0.28 28.89
N GLU A 134 -29.65 0.29 27.90
CA GLU A 134 -29.45 0.05 26.47
C GLU A 134 -28.01 0.39 26.05
N LEU A 135 -27.52 1.57 26.43
CA LEU A 135 -26.15 1.96 26.12
C LEU A 135 -25.13 1.14 26.89
N SER A 136 -25.38 0.81 28.12
CA SER A 136 -24.49 -0.07 28.90
C SER A 136 -24.33 -1.43 28.23
N TRP A 137 -25.44 -1.98 27.76
CA TRP A 137 -25.45 -3.24 27.03
C TRP A 137 -24.75 -3.12 25.67
N LEU A 138 -25.02 -2.06 24.90
CA LEU A 138 -24.33 -1.77 23.64
C LEU A 138 -22.82 -1.63 23.84
N ARG A 139 -22.36 -0.93 24.88
CA ARG A 139 -20.93 -0.80 25.22
C ARG A 139 -20.29 -2.16 25.45
N LYS A 140 -20.97 -3.06 26.13
CA LYS A 140 -20.48 -4.43 26.38
C LYS A 140 -20.42 -5.23 25.09
N SER A 141 -21.49 -5.26 24.31
CA SER A 141 -21.63 -6.09 23.11
C SER A 141 -20.79 -5.57 21.94
N LEU A 142 -20.93 -4.28 21.61
CA LEU A 142 -20.13 -3.64 20.55
C LEU A 142 -18.67 -3.49 20.96
N GLY A 143 -18.37 -3.30 22.25
CA GLY A 143 -16.98 -3.25 22.72
C GLY A 143 -16.22 -4.55 22.50
N MET A 144 -16.88 -5.71 22.64
CA MET A 144 -16.30 -6.99 22.26
C MET A 144 -16.16 -7.13 20.74
N ALA A 145 -17.20 -6.75 20.00
CA ALA A 145 -17.18 -6.76 18.55
C ALA A 145 -16.08 -5.84 17.99
N CYS A 146 -15.91 -4.65 18.54
CA CYS A 146 -14.83 -3.73 18.16
C CYS A 146 -13.45 -4.42 18.24
N LYS A 147 -13.16 -5.14 19.31
CA LYS A 147 -11.90 -5.88 19.47
C LYS A 147 -11.74 -6.96 18.41
N THR A 148 -12.81 -7.66 18.06
CA THR A 148 -12.79 -8.74 17.07
C THR A 148 -12.55 -8.24 15.65
N TYR A 149 -13.20 -7.13 15.27
CA TYR A 149 -13.15 -6.53 13.94
C TYR A 149 -12.07 -5.44 13.78
N GLY A 150 -11.29 -5.16 14.84
CA GLY A 150 -10.22 -4.16 14.81
C GLY A 150 -10.68 -2.72 14.96
N PHE A 151 -11.95 -2.48 15.30
CA PHE A 151 -12.47 -1.14 15.61
C PHE A 151 -12.00 -0.68 16.99
N ILE A 152 -11.78 0.64 17.15
CA ILE A 152 -11.33 1.21 18.43
C ILE A 152 -12.44 1.88 19.23
N GLY A 153 -13.63 1.93 18.69
CA GLY A 153 -14.79 2.47 19.35
C GLY A 153 -15.99 2.59 18.42
N PHE A 154 -17.11 3.03 18.98
CA PHE A 154 -18.32 3.33 18.21
C PHE A 154 -18.98 4.60 18.70
N VAL A 155 -19.77 5.21 17.83
CA VAL A 155 -20.67 6.34 18.10
C VAL A 155 -22.01 6.09 17.42
N VAL A 156 -23.10 6.42 18.08
CA VAL A 156 -24.47 6.36 17.56
C VAL A 156 -24.98 7.79 17.43
N PHE A 157 -25.44 8.15 16.24
CA PHE A 157 -26.03 9.44 15.93
C PHE A 157 -27.50 9.29 15.64
N ASP A 158 -28.30 10.27 16.08
CA ASP A 158 -29.66 10.47 15.59
C ASP A 158 -29.65 11.16 14.21
N THR A 159 -30.83 11.37 13.63
CA THR A 159 -30.94 12.05 12.31
C THR A 159 -30.56 13.54 12.35
N SER A 160 -30.45 14.14 13.53
CA SER A 160 -30.04 15.54 13.75
C SER A 160 -28.54 15.71 13.99
N ALA A 161 -27.75 14.62 13.84
CA ALA A 161 -26.34 14.53 14.19
C ALA A 161 -26.05 14.62 15.71
N LEU A 162 -27.05 14.43 16.58
CA LEU A 162 -26.80 14.32 17.99
C LEU A 162 -26.17 12.98 18.32
N GLU A 163 -25.10 12.99 19.08
CA GLU A 163 -24.41 11.79 19.56
C GLU A 163 -25.15 11.22 20.76
N VAL A 164 -25.98 10.23 20.50
CA VAL A 164 -26.91 9.62 21.51
C VAL A 164 -26.27 8.47 22.27
N GLY A 165 -25.22 7.89 21.72
CA GLY A 165 -24.48 6.80 22.35
C GLY A 165 -23.03 6.70 21.83
N ALA A 166 -22.12 6.28 22.70
CA ALA A 166 -20.73 6.05 22.33
C ALA A 166 -20.07 5.07 23.31
N LEU A 167 -18.94 4.49 22.88
CA LEU A 167 -18.10 3.69 23.75
C LEU A 167 -17.56 4.53 24.93
N LEU A 168 -17.15 5.77 24.65
CA LEU A 168 -16.72 6.75 25.65
C LEU A 168 -17.87 7.70 26.00
N GLU A 169 -17.87 8.23 27.22
CA GLU A 169 -18.96 9.09 27.72
C GLU A 169 -18.93 10.51 27.17
N LYS A 170 -17.70 11.02 26.89
CA LYS A 170 -17.46 12.43 26.54
C LYS A 170 -18.30 12.96 25.37
N PRO A 171 -18.43 12.24 24.24
CA PRO A 171 -19.16 12.77 23.08
C PRO A 171 -20.65 12.81 23.22
N ILE A 172 -21.26 12.09 24.17
CA ILE A 172 -22.73 11.95 24.28
C ILE A 172 -23.38 13.27 24.61
N GLY A 173 -24.35 13.67 23.81
CA GLY A 173 -25.09 14.94 23.93
C GLY A 173 -24.48 16.08 23.11
N THR A 174 -23.40 15.83 22.34
CA THR A 174 -22.81 16.80 21.42
C THR A 174 -23.23 16.54 19.97
N ARG A 175 -22.88 17.47 19.05
CA ARG A 175 -23.09 17.33 17.60
C ARG A 175 -21.79 17.59 16.82
N GLU A 176 -20.67 17.52 17.50
CA GLU A 176 -19.38 17.94 16.92
C GLU A 176 -18.93 17.01 15.82
N LEU A 177 -19.00 15.70 16.02
CA LEU A 177 -18.56 14.72 15.01
C LEU A 177 -19.49 14.61 13.80
N GLY A 178 -20.80 14.72 13.98
CA GLY A 178 -21.76 14.51 12.88
C GLY A 178 -21.85 15.68 11.91
N ARG A 179 -21.65 16.92 12.40
CA ARG A 179 -21.89 18.14 11.60
C ARG A 179 -20.88 18.38 10.50
N HIS A 180 -19.66 17.95 10.67
CA HIS A 180 -18.53 18.38 9.82
C HIS A 180 -18.12 17.31 8.82
N PHE A 181 -18.72 16.13 8.81
CA PHE A 181 -18.22 15.01 8.05
C PHE A 181 -19.23 14.42 7.08
N ASP A 182 -18.83 14.33 5.84
CA ASP A 182 -19.60 13.78 4.72
C ASP A 182 -20.12 12.34 4.99
N PHE A 183 -19.38 11.54 5.75
CA PHE A 183 -19.75 10.17 6.06
C PHE A 183 -21.11 10.05 6.78
N PHE A 184 -21.42 11.01 7.66
CA PHE A 184 -22.69 11.03 8.38
C PHE A 184 -23.87 11.27 7.42
N TYR A 185 -23.78 12.31 6.59
CA TYR A 185 -24.86 12.66 5.66
C TYR A 185 -25.08 11.58 4.60
N ARG A 186 -24.02 10.94 4.12
CA ARG A 186 -24.13 9.83 3.18
C ARG A 186 -24.80 8.61 3.83
N SER A 187 -24.50 8.36 5.11
CA SER A 187 -25.16 7.27 5.81
C SER A 187 -26.64 7.56 6.09
N LEU A 188 -27.03 8.82 6.28
CA LEU A 188 -28.45 9.19 6.32
C LEU A 188 -29.18 8.96 4.99
N GLN A 189 -28.45 8.95 3.86
CA GLN A 189 -29.00 8.61 2.54
C GLN A 189 -29.08 7.10 2.28
N GLY A 190 -28.64 6.28 3.23
CA GLY A 190 -28.69 4.82 3.16
C GLY A 190 -27.34 4.15 2.80
N ASP A 191 -26.27 4.91 2.58
CA ASP A 191 -24.97 4.36 2.22
C ASP A 191 -24.20 3.88 3.46
N THR A 192 -23.47 2.78 3.34
CA THR A 192 -22.39 2.46 4.28
C THR A 192 -21.08 3.00 3.74
N VAL A 193 -20.39 3.84 4.51
CA VAL A 193 -19.27 4.67 4.05
C VAL A 193 -18.04 4.53 4.94
N VAL A 194 -16.86 4.41 4.35
CA VAL A 194 -15.59 4.63 5.06
C VAL A 194 -15.16 6.08 4.82
N SER A 195 -14.92 6.83 5.88
CA SER A 195 -14.51 8.24 5.81
C SER A 195 -13.06 8.39 5.34
N GLN A 196 -12.69 9.58 4.89
CA GLN A 196 -11.29 9.96 4.79
C GLN A 196 -10.66 10.10 6.19
N PRO A 197 -9.33 9.97 6.33
CA PRO A 197 -8.63 10.31 7.57
C PRO A 197 -8.78 11.80 7.90
N PHE A 198 -9.03 12.10 9.17
CA PHE A 198 -9.08 13.47 9.68
C PHE A 198 -8.48 13.55 11.09
N PRO A 199 -8.05 14.74 11.57
CA PRO A 199 -7.53 14.90 12.92
C PRO A 199 -8.56 14.46 13.97
N GLY A 200 -8.14 13.60 14.90
CA GLY A 200 -9.01 13.14 15.99
C GLY A 200 -9.15 14.20 17.07
N GLU A 201 -10.37 14.61 17.38
CA GLU A 201 -10.68 15.57 18.46
C GLU A 201 -10.74 14.90 19.83
N ILE A 202 -10.93 13.60 19.88
CA ILE A 202 -11.07 12.83 21.12
C ILE A 202 -9.86 11.96 21.31
N ASP A 203 -9.15 12.18 22.42
CA ASP A 203 -8.04 11.34 22.84
C ASP A 203 -8.52 9.93 23.14
N LEU A 204 -7.92 8.96 22.48
CA LEU A 204 -8.18 7.55 22.76
C LEU A 204 -6.95 6.93 23.38
N PRO A 205 -7.16 5.99 24.33
CA PRO A 205 -6.05 5.20 24.82
C PRO A 205 -5.49 4.34 23.70
N ASP A 206 -4.16 4.25 23.63
CA ASP A 206 -3.45 3.26 22.80
C ASP A 206 -3.55 1.86 23.43
N GLU A 207 -2.84 0.89 22.85
CA GLU A 207 -2.80 -0.49 23.35
C GLU A 207 -2.16 -0.58 24.75
N GLU A 208 -1.38 0.43 25.14
CA GLU A 208 -0.66 0.56 26.43
C GLU A 208 -1.44 1.41 27.44
N GLY A 209 -2.60 1.96 27.05
CA GLY A 209 -3.47 2.79 27.88
C GLY A 209 -3.06 4.27 27.92
N SER A 210 -2.08 4.69 27.14
CA SER A 210 -1.65 6.09 27.03
C SER A 210 -2.60 6.86 26.12
N PHE A 211 -3.05 8.04 26.58
CA PHE A 211 -3.89 8.92 25.77
C PHE A 211 -3.00 9.77 24.84
N LEU A 212 -3.19 9.58 23.53
CA LEU A 212 -2.47 10.30 22.51
C LEU A 212 -3.39 11.27 21.79
N SER A 213 -3.09 12.56 21.95
CA SER A 213 -3.83 13.66 21.32
C SER A 213 -3.50 13.77 19.84
N ASN A 214 -4.48 14.24 19.07
CA ASN A 214 -4.32 14.62 17.65
C ASN A 214 -3.88 13.51 16.70
N ARG A 215 -4.24 12.25 17.00
CA ARG A 215 -4.02 11.14 16.06
C ARG A 215 -5.05 11.16 14.95
N PRO A 216 -4.64 10.85 13.71
CA PRO A 216 -5.59 10.69 12.62
C PRO A 216 -6.64 9.64 12.98
N THR A 217 -7.88 9.92 12.64
CA THR A 217 -8.99 9.00 12.82
C THR A 217 -9.77 8.83 11.53
N MET A 218 -10.47 7.72 11.40
CA MET A 218 -11.42 7.42 10.34
C MET A 218 -12.67 6.77 10.96
N PHE A 219 -13.76 6.82 10.24
CA PHE A 219 -14.95 6.08 10.60
C PHE A 219 -15.44 5.22 9.44
N VAL A 220 -15.98 4.06 9.77
CA VAL A 220 -16.95 3.37 8.92
C VAL A 220 -18.33 3.61 9.53
N SER A 221 -19.22 4.20 8.76
CA SER A 221 -20.58 4.54 9.19
C SER A 221 -21.61 3.75 8.38
N THR A 222 -22.66 3.32 9.04
CA THR A 222 -23.75 2.54 8.44
C THR A 222 -25.11 3.05 8.95
N PRO A 223 -26.16 3.12 8.11
CA PRO A 223 -27.48 3.53 8.53
C PRO A 223 -28.11 2.53 9.49
N ILE A 224 -28.92 3.05 10.40
CA ILE A 224 -29.82 2.27 11.26
C ILE A 224 -31.23 2.46 10.71
N HIS A 225 -31.89 1.38 10.31
CA HIS A 225 -33.24 1.41 9.76
C HIS A 225 -34.26 1.00 10.82
N ASN A 226 -35.46 1.57 10.77
CA ASN A 226 -36.60 1.06 11.51
C ASN A 226 -37.27 -0.10 10.77
N ASP A 227 -38.31 -0.65 11.36
CA ASP A 227 -39.10 -1.74 10.75
C ASP A 227 -39.81 -1.35 9.45
N SER A 228 -40.00 -0.05 9.20
CA SER A 228 -40.56 0.50 7.95
C SER A 228 -39.49 0.68 6.85
N GLY A 229 -38.21 0.51 7.18
CA GLY A 229 -37.09 0.70 6.27
C GLY A 229 -36.56 2.15 6.21
N ASP A 230 -37.08 3.06 7.04
CA ASP A 230 -36.59 4.44 7.11
C ASP A 230 -35.31 4.51 7.92
N VAL A 231 -34.36 5.38 7.52
CA VAL A 231 -33.15 5.63 8.30
C VAL A 231 -33.47 6.51 9.51
N VAL A 232 -33.31 5.97 10.71
CA VAL A 232 -33.62 6.64 12.00
C VAL A 232 -32.39 7.08 12.76
N GLY A 233 -31.18 6.67 12.30
CA GLY A 233 -29.90 7.04 12.89
C GLY A 233 -28.74 6.45 12.13
N VAL A 234 -27.53 6.70 12.62
CA VAL A 234 -26.27 6.22 12.05
C VAL A 234 -25.42 5.60 13.14
N LEU A 235 -24.92 4.38 12.90
CA LEU A 235 -23.88 3.76 13.71
C LEU A 235 -22.54 3.95 13.01
N ALA A 236 -21.56 4.54 13.69
CA ALA A 236 -20.21 4.72 13.17
C ALA A 236 -19.18 4.02 14.06
N PHE A 237 -18.31 3.20 13.45
CA PHE A 237 -17.17 2.58 14.12
C PHE A 237 -15.91 3.34 13.80
N ARG A 238 -15.09 3.58 14.81
CA ARG A 238 -13.83 4.30 14.71
C ARG A 238 -12.70 3.35 14.30
N LEU A 239 -11.88 3.79 13.36
CA LEU A 239 -10.73 3.07 12.76
C LEU A 239 -9.42 3.77 13.10
N ARG A 240 -8.31 3.04 13.02
CA ARG A 240 -6.95 3.58 13.12
C ARG A 240 -6.29 3.61 11.74
N PRO A 241 -6.32 4.73 11.01
CA PRO A 241 -5.71 4.80 9.69
C PRO A 241 -4.23 4.50 9.70
N GLU A 242 -3.49 4.90 10.75
CA GLU A 242 -2.08 4.61 10.88
C GLU A 242 -1.74 3.12 10.98
N LYS A 243 -2.65 2.30 11.52
CA LYS A 243 -2.46 0.84 11.58
C LYS A 243 -2.92 0.17 10.29
N ASP A 244 -4.14 0.45 9.88
CA ASP A 244 -4.81 -0.23 8.77
C ASP A 244 -4.21 0.15 7.41
N LEU A 245 -4.10 1.46 7.13
CA LEU A 245 -3.56 1.94 5.86
C LEU A 245 -2.06 1.71 5.74
N THR A 246 -1.30 1.91 6.84
CA THR A 246 0.15 1.67 6.82
C THR A 246 0.46 0.20 6.54
N HIS A 247 -0.29 -0.73 7.13
CA HIS A 247 -0.10 -2.15 6.86
C HIS A 247 -0.33 -2.48 5.39
N ILE A 248 -1.46 -2.03 4.81
CA ILE A 248 -1.80 -2.25 3.40
C ILE A 248 -0.73 -1.66 2.46
N LEU A 249 -0.34 -0.40 2.69
CA LEU A 249 0.62 0.30 1.85
C LEU A 249 2.05 -0.20 2.00
N SER A 250 2.39 -0.81 3.15
CA SER A 250 3.73 -1.36 3.39
C SER A 250 3.98 -2.71 2.73
N VAL A 251 2.94 -3.48 2.44
CA VAL A 251 3.05 -4.81 1.81
C VAL A 251 3.61 -4.73 0.38
N SER A 252 3.32 -3.63 -0.34
CA SER A 252 3.72 -3.44 -1.73
C SER A 252 4.80 -2.36 -1.86
N ARG A 253 5.92 -2.51 -1.13
CA ARG A 253 7.07 -1.60 -1.29
C ARG A 253 7.84 -1.92 -2.57
N PHE A 254 8.28 -0.88 -3.26
CA PHE A 254 9.18 -1.00 -4.39
C PHE A 254 10.64 -0.93 -3.91
N GLY A 255 11.33 -2.07 -3.89
CA GLY A 255 12.71 -2.17 -3.39
C GLY A 255 12.84 -1.96 -1.88
N ASP A 256 14.08 -1.87 -1.38
CA ASP A 256 14.36 -1.78 0.07
C ASP A 256 14.05 -0.39 0.66
N THR A 257 13.99 0.65 -0.16
CA THR A 257 13.81 2.06 0.25
C THR A 257 12.54 2.71 -0.30
N GLY A 258 11.73 1.97 -1.08
CA GLY A 258 10.50 2.50 -1.66
C GLY A 258 9.41 2.71 -0.59
N GLU A 259 8.77 3.88 -0.60
CA GLU A 259 7.65 4.20 0.26
C GLU A 259 6.44 4.60 -0.58
N THR A 260 5.25 4.21 -0.13
CA THR A 260 3.99 4.61 -0.77
C THR A 260 3.24 5.53 0.17
N TYR A 261 2.83 6.70 -0.33
CA TYR A 261 2.06 7.68 0.41
C TYR A 261 0.68 7.86 -0.22
N ALA A 262 -0.35 8.01 0.61
CA ALA A 262 -1.67 8.43 0.20
C ALA A 262 -1.87 9.89 0.57
N PHE A 263 -2.29 10.72 -0.37
CA PHE A 263 -2.60 12.13 -0.15
C PHE A 263 -4.07 12.37 -0.46
N ASN A 264 -4.66 13.31 0.29
CA ASN A 264 -5.97 13.85 0.00
C ASN A 264 -5.79 14.96 -1.06
N GLY A 265 -6.52 14.84 -2.18
CA GLY A 265 -6.48 15.82 -3.28
C GLY A 265 -7.44 16.99 -3.07
#